data_9786ea406628f2426b8ecd32d5379226
#
_entry.id   9786ea406628f2426b8ecd32d5379226
#
_cell.length_a   1.000
_cell.length_b   1.000
_cell.length_c   1.000
_cell.angle_alpha   90.00
_cell.angle_beta   90.00
_cell.angle_gamma   90.00
#
_symmetry.space_group_name_H-M   'P 1'
#
loop_
_entity.id
_entity.type
_entity.pdbx_description
1 polymer ?
#
loop_
_entity_poly.entity_id
_entity_poly.type
_entity_poly.pdbx_seq_one_letter_code
_entity_poly.pdbx_strand_id
1 'polypeptide(L)'
;MNGRVPRTKKPERLLAELESLYRAGWRRGVFIVDDNFIGNTNKVKAMLPHLIAWQQARGHPFQFLTEASTNLADDEELMWLMSAANFHKVFLGIETPEVESLRECGKLQNASRDLVEAVRVIQRHGMQVMGGFIVGFDSDTESTFEAQVRFIQQVGIVTAMVGVLNALPQTKLWHRM
;
A
#
# COMPACT_ATOMS: atom_id res chain seq x y z
N MET A 1 -11.23 8.10 13.34
CA MET A 1 -11.18 6.67 12.93
C MET A 1 -12.38 6.37 12.05
N ASN A 2 -12.18 5.79 10.88
CA ASN A 2 -13.22 5.65 9.84
C ASN A 2 -14.18 4.46 10.01
N GLY A 3 -14.22 3.84 11.20
CA GLY A 3 -15.08 2.67 11.50
C GLY A 3 -14.45 1.34 11.04
N ARG A 4 -15.13 0.23 11.39
CA ARG A 4 -14.61 -1.14 11.14
C ARG A 4 -14.93 -1.69 9.74
N VAL A 5 -15.86 -1.09 9.03
CA VAL A 5 -16.27 -1.56 7.69
C VAL A 5 -15.78 -0.57 6.64
N PRO A 6 -14.89 -0.99 5.71
CA PRO A 6 -14.42 -0.13 4.63
C PRO A 6 -15.59 0.34 3.76
N ARG A 7 -15.63 1.65 3.50
CA ARG A 7 -16.61 2.26 2.58
C ARG A 7 -15.96 2.41 1.22
N THR A 8 -16.48 1.69 0.24
CA THR A 8 -15.97 1.73 -1.14
C THR A 8 -16.86 2.58 -2.02
N LYS A 9 -16.26 3.35 -2.93
CA LYS A 9 -17.00 4.02 -4.01
C LYS A 9 -17.58 2.97 -4.96
N LYS A 10 -18.74 3.30 -5.55
CA LYS A 10 -19.27 2.50 -6.67
C LYS A 10 -18.36 2.67 -7.90
N PRO A 11 -18.22 1.64 -8.75
CA PRO A 11 -17.39 1.71 -9.96
C PRO A 11 -17.69 2.93 -10.83
N GLU A 12 -18.97 3.25 -11.03
CA GLU A 12 -19.42 4.35 -11.88
C GLU A 12 -18.92 5.71 -11.38
N ARG A 13 -18.85 5.90 -10.05
CA ARG A 13 -18.32 7.14 -9.46
C ARG A 13 -16.82 7.27 -9.67
N LEU A 14 -16.06 6.21 -9.42
CA LEU A 14 -14.62 6.22 -9.66
C LEU A 14 -14.33 6.52 -11.12
N LEU A 15 -15.01 5.84 -12.05
CA LEU A 15 -14.82 6.05 -13.49
C LEU A 15 -15.22 7.46 -13.93
N ALA A 16 -16.24 8.06 -13.34
CA ALA A 16 -16.62 9.45 -13.64
C ALA A 16 -15.54 10.45 -13.19
N GLU A 17 -14.89 10.22 -12.04
CA GLU A 17 -13.77 11.05 -11.57
C GLU A 17 -12.57 10.92 -12.54
N LEU A 18 -12.21 9.69 -12.92
CA LEU A 18 -11.13 9.44 -13.89
C LEU A 18 -11.45 10.04 -15.27
N GLU A 19 -12.71 9.95 -15.71
CA GLU A 19 -13.16 10.59 -16.96
C GLU A 19 -13.01 12.12 -16.92
N SER A 20 -13.25 12.73 -15.77
CA SER A 20 -13.07 14.18 -15.59
C SER A 20 -11.59 14.56 -15.72
N LEU A 21 -10.67 13.79 -15.13
CA LEU A 21 -9.23 13.98 -15.31
C LEU A 21 -8.81 13.80 -16.77
N TYR A 22 -9.35 12.76 -17.42
CA TYR A 22 -9.06 12.46 -18.81
C TYR A 22 -9.49 13.61 -19.74
N ARG A 23 -10.71 14.17 -19.54
CA ARG A 23 -11.23 15.33 -20.30
C ARG A 23 -10.45 16.60 -20.03
N ALA A 24 -9.93 16.77 -18.81
CA ALA A 24 -9.03 17.88 -18.46
C ALA A 24 -7.63 17.76 -19.09
N GLY A 25 -7.36 16.71 -19.86
CA GLY A 25 -6.07 16.50 -20.55
C GLY A 25 -5.00 15.81 -19.71
N TRP A 26 -5.30 15.38 -18.46
CA TRP A 26 -4.32 14.66 -17.65
C TRP A 26 -4.00 13.29 -18.26
N ARG A 27 -2.71 12.91 -18.33
CA ARG A 27 -2.24 11.65 -18.94
C ARG A 27 -1.04 11.09 -18.18
N ARG A 28 -1.04 11.22 -16.86
CA ARG A 28 0.09 10.82 -16.01
C ARG A 28 -0.39 9.97 -14.84
N GLY A 29 0.45 9.84 -13.80
CA GLY A 29 0.14 9.11 -12.59
C GLY A 29 -1.10 9.66 -11.86
N VAL A 30 -1.91 8.76 -11.35
CA VAL A 30 -3.07 9.06 -10.50
C VAL A 30 -2.92 8.29 -9.20
N PHE A 31 -2.89 9.00 -8.09
CA PHE A 31 -2.94 8.40 -6.77
C PHE A 31 -4.39 8.21 -6.35
N ILE A 32 -4.82 6.96 -6.22
CA ILE A 32 -6.10 6.62 -5.60
C ILE A 32 -5.88 6.62 -4.10
N VAL A 33 -6.29 7.72 -3.45
CA VAL A 33 -6.08 7.97 -2.02
C VAL A 33 -7.03 7.10 -1.20
N ASP A 34 -6.45 6.11 -0.53
CA ASP A 34 -7.13 5.20 0.39
C ASP A 34 -6.07 4.63 1.34
N ASP A 35 -6.32 4.64 2.65
CA ASP A 35 -5.38 4.10 3.66
C ASP A 35 -5.12 2.59 3.49
N ASN A 36 -6.03 1.87 2.84
CA ASN A 36 -5.87 0.48 2.44
C ASN A 36 -6.86 0.13 1.32
N PHE A 37 -6.47 0.36 0.09
CA PHE A 37 -7.28 0.11 -1.11
C PHE A 37 -7.88 -1.29 -1.15
N ILE A 38 -7.15 -2.29 -0.65
CA ILE A 38 -7.58 -3.69 -0.64
C ILE A 38 -8.39 -4.08 0.61
N GLY A 39 -8.77 -3.11 1.46
CA GLY A 39 -9.49 -3.35 2.71
C GLY A 39 -10.84 -4.08 2.55
N ASN A 40 -11.43 -4.05 1.35
CA ASN A 40 -12.56 -4.91 0.95
C ASN A 40 -12.25 -5.56 -0.40
N THR A 41 -11.48 -6.62 -0.35
CA THR A 41 -10.96 -7.34 -1.53
C THR A 41 -12.06 -7.72 -2.53
N ASN A 42 -13.19 -8.25 -2.06
CA ASN A 42 -14.29 -8.67 -2.94
C ASN A 42 -14.85 -7.48 -3.76
N LYS A 43 -15.03 -6.32 -3.13
CA LYS A 43 -15.51 -5.13 -3.83
C LYS A 43 -14.47 -4.57 -4.79
N VAL A 44 -13.18 -4.62 -4.41
CA VAL A 44 -12.09 -4.19 -5.29
C VAL A 44 -12.00 -5.11 -6.50
N LYS A 45 -12.04 -6.42 -6.33
CA LYS A 45 -12.07 -7.38 -7.44
C LYS A 45 -13.26 -7.16 -8.37
N ALA A 46 -14.44 -6.87 -7.83
CA ALA A 46 -15.61 -6.54 -8.64
C ALA A 46 -15.47 -5.21 -9.41
N MET A 47 -14.74 -4.25 -8.89
CA MET A 47 -14.54 -2.93 -9.50
C MET A 47 -13.44 -2.94 -10.58
N LEU A 48 -12.34 -3.68 -10.37
CA LEU A 48 -11.18 -3.66 -11.26
C LEU A 48 -11.49 -4.01 -12.73
N PRO A 49 -12.36 -4.98 -13.08
CA PRO A 49 -12.73 -5.24 -14.48
C PRO A 49 -13.32 -4.00 -15.19
N HIS A 50 -14.11 -3.20 -14.50
CA HIS A 50 -14.64 -1.94 -15.05
C HIS A 50 -13.54 -0.91 -15.30
N LEU A 51 -12.56 -0.84 -14.39
CA LEU A 51 -11.41 0.04 -14.55
C LEU A 51 -10.50 -0.41 -15.70
N ILE A 52 -10.27 -1.72 -15.83
CA ILE A 52 -9.51 -2.31 -16.95
C ILE A 52 -10.17 -1.94 -18.28
N ALA A 53 -11.46 -2.19 -18.42
CA ALA A 53 -12.19 -1.85 -19.64
C ALA A 53 -12.15 -0.36 -19.96
N TRP A 54 -12.26 0.51 -18.96
CA TRP A 54 -12.17 1.97 -19.12
C TRP A 54 -10.77 2.39 -19.61
N GLN A 55 -9.71 1.82 -19.02
CA GLN A 55 -8.31 2.06 -19.41
C GLN A 55 -8.05 1.61 -20.85
N GLN A 56 -8.46 0.39 -21.19
CA GLN A 56 -8.28 -0.18 -22.53
C GLN A 56 -8.96 0.67 -23.60
N ALA A 57 -10.21 1.09 -23.36
CA ALA A 57 -10.97 1.94 -24.30
C ALA A 57 -10.32 3.30 -24.58
N ARG A 58 -9.35 3.73 -23.76
CA ARG A 58 -8.67 5.04 -23.85
C ARG A 58 -7.15 4.91 -24.08
N GLY A 59 -6.65 3.72 -24.38
CA GLY A 59 -5.24 3.46 -24.60
C GLY A 59 -4.37 3.60 -23.35
N HIS A 60 -4.89 3.21 -22.19
CA HIS A 60 -4.21 3.22 -20.89
C HIS A 60 -3.64 4.61 -20.51
N PRO A 61 -4.50 5.64 -20.38
CA PRO A 61 -4.06 7.02 -20.15
C PRO A 61 -3.41 7.25 -18.81
N PHE A 62 -3.68 6.40 -17.81
CA PHE A 62 -3.22 6.58 -16.43
C PHE A 62 -2.38 5.42 -15.93
N GLN A 63 -1.43 5.76 -15.07
CA GLN A 63 -0.72 4.82 -14.22
C GLN A 63 -1.18 5.05 -12.78
N PHE A 64 -1.64 4.00 -12.12
CA PHE A 64 -2.17 4.12 -10.76
C PHE A 64 -1.12 3.81 -9.69
N LEU A 65 -1.23 4.54 -8.59
CA LEU A 65 -0.61 4.31 -7.31
C LEU A 65 -1.71 4.25 -6.24
N THR A 66 -1.58 3.38 -5.26
CA THR A 66 -2.44 3.33 -4.08
C THR A 66 -1.68 2.80 -2.87
N GLU A 67 -2.29 2.87 -1.68
CA GLU A 67 -1.79 2.23 -0.48
C GLU A 67 -2.45 0.88 -0.28
N ALA A 68 -1.70 -0.09 0.19
CA ALA A 68 -2.18 -1.42 0.48
C ALA A 68 -1.45 -2.02 1.69
N SER A 69 -2.05 -3.01 2.30
CA SER A 69 -1.40 -3.82 3.32
C SER A 69 -0.62 -4.99 2.69
N THR A 70 0.35 -5.52 3.41
CA THR A 70 1.27 -6.57 2.93
C THR A 70 0.57 -7.88 2.53
N ASN A 71 -0.66 -8.12 3.01
CA ASN A 71 -1.48 -9.26 2.60
C ASN A 71 -1.96 -9.19 1.14
N LEU A 72 -1.70 -8.10 0.41
CA LEU A 72 -1.84 -8.07 -1.05
C LEU A 72 -1.09 -9.25 -1.69
N ALA A 73 0.08 -9.62 -1.13
CA ALA A 73 0.90 -10.72 -1.61
C ALA A 73 0.21 -12.10 -1.56
N ASP A 74 -0.88 -12.25 -0.80
CA ASP A 74 -1.62 -13.52 -0.66
C ASP A 74 -2.69 -13.71 -1.73
N ASP A 75 -2.97 -12.68 -2.55
CA ASP A 75 -4.08 -12.70 -3.51
C ASP A 75 -3.58 -12.46 -4.93
N GLU A 76 -3.18 -13.56 -5.57
CA GLU A 76 -2.62 -13.55 -6.93
C GLU A 76 -3.61 -12.97 -7.95
N GLU A 77 -4.91 -13.32 -7.84
CA GLU A 77 -5.95 -12.80 -8.72
C GLU A 77 -6.08 -11.27 -8.59
N LEU A 78 -6.04 -10.76 -7.36
CA LEU A 78 -6.12 -9.32 -7.10
C LEU A 78 -4.91 -8.60 -7.69
N MET A 79 -3.70 -9.13 -7.48
CA MET A 79 -2.48 -8.54 -8.04
C MET A 79 -2.51 -8.54 -9.58
N TRP A 80 -2.99 -9.62 -10.19
CA TRP A 80 -3.18 -9.68 -11.63
C TRP A 80 -4.16 -8.62 -12.13
N LEU A 81 -5.33 -8.50 -11.49
CA LEU A 81 -6.34 -7.49 -11.83
C LEU A 81 -5.81 -6.06 -11.64
N MET A 82 -5.06 -5.80 -10.57
CA MET A 82 -4.45 -4.48 -10.33
C MET A 82 -3.42 -4.16 -11.43
N SER A 83 -2.55 -5.10 -11.76
CA SER A 83 -1.58 -4.93 -12.84
C SER A 83 -2.26 -4.68 -14.19
N ALA A 84 -3.30 -5.46 -14.53
CA ALA A 84 -4.08 -5.26 -15.76
C ALA A 84 -4.80 -3.91 -15.81
N ALA A 85 -5.19 -3.36 -14.66
CA ALA A 85 -5.76 -2.01 -14.54
C ALA A 85 -4.71 -0.90 -14.61
N ASN A 86 -3.40 -1.25 -14.73
CA ASN A 86 -2.26 -0.34 -14.76
C ASN A 86 -1.90 0.29 -13.40
N PHE A 87 -2.12 -0.45 -12.29
CA PHE A 87 -1.44 -0.13 -11.04
C PHE A 87 0.02 -0.54 -11.18
N HIS A 88 0.90 0.43 -11.24
CA HIS A 88 2.33 0.18 -11.38
C HIS A 88 3.11 0.44 -10.09
N LYS A 89 2.46 1.03 -9.09
CA LYS A 89 3.04 1.27 -7.77
C LYS A 89 2.04 0.98 -6.67
N VAL A 90 2.55 0.43 -5.56
CA VAL A 90 1.82 0.30 -4.31
C VAL A 90 2.70 0.78 -3.16
N PHE A 91 2.10 1.56 -2.26
CA PHE A 91 2.72 1.92 -1.00
C PHE A 91 2.30 0.91 0.07
N LEU A 92 3.28 0.31 0.73
CA LEU A 92 3.06 -0.67 1.80
C LEU A 92 3.55 -0.13 3.13
N GLY A 93 2.69 -0.13 4.15
CA GLY A 93 3.10 0.10 5.54
C GLY A 93 3.87 -1.10 6.07
N ILE A 94 5.17 -1.14 5.84
CA ILE A 94 6.08 -2.20 6.34
C ILE A 94 6.38 -1.97 7.81
N GLU A 95 6.53 -0.71 8.19
CA GLU A 95 6.86 -0.13 9.50
C GLU A 95 8.31 -0.43 9.89
N THR A 96 8.68 -1.69 10.01
CA THR A 96 10.04 -2.13 10.38
C THR A 96 10.20 -3.61 10.02
N PRO A 97 11.43 -4.10 9.77
CA PRO A 97 11.70 -5.53 9.66
C PRO A 97 11.79 -6.23 11.04
N GLU A 98 11.84 -5.46 12.14
CA GLU A 98 12.02 -5.99 13.49
C GLU A 98 10.69 -6.50 14.07
N VAL A 99 10.65 -7.79 14.42
CA VAL A 99 9.42 -8.46 14.86
C VAL A 99 8.87 -7.89 16.18
N GLU A 100 9.75 -7.50 17.11
CA GLU A 100 9.32 -6.94 18.40
C GLU A 100 8.66 -5.57 18.20
N SER A 101 9.23 -4.71 17.39
CA SER A 101 8.66 -3.39 17.06
C SER A 101 7.32 -3.53 16.30
N LEU A 102 7.18 -4.55 15.43
CA LEU A 102 5.90 -4.87 14.79
C LEU A 102 4.82 -5.30 15.78
N ARG A 103 5.20 -6.07 16.81
CA ARG A 103 4.28 -6.46 17.88
C ARG A 103 3.86 -5.27 18.74
N GLU A 104 4.82 -4.40 19.07
CA GLU A 104 4.59 -3.15 19.82
C GLU A 104 3.55 -2.26 19.12
N CYS A 105 3.65 -2.04 17.81
CA CYS A 105 2.71 -1.22 17.07
C CYS A 105 1.42 -1.97 16.64
N GLY A 106 1.28 -3.26 16.99
CA GLY A 106 0.08 -4.04 16.68
C GLY A 106 -0.02 -4.52 15.24
N LYS A 107 1.08 -4.49 14.46
CA LYS A 107 1.15 -5.00 13.08
C LYS A 107 1.45 -6.52 13.08
N LEU A 108 0.61 -7.27 13.78
CA LEU A 108 0.80 -8.72 13.95
C LEU A 108 0.83 -9.49 12.63
N GLN A 109 0.10 -9.02 11.62
CA GLN A 109 0.12 -9.59 10.27
C GLN A 109 1.50 -9.48 9.60
N ASN A 110 2.25 -8.41 9.87
CA ASN A 110 3.60 -8.25 9.37
C ASN A 110 4.60 -9.07 10.20
N ALA A 111 4.39 -9.16 11.52
CA ALA A 111 5.25 -9.90 12.43
C ALA A 111 5.27 -11.43 12.17
N SER A 112 4.21 -11.98 11.60
CA SER A 112 4.07 -13.41 11.27
C SER A 112 4.38 -13.74 9.81
N ARG A 113 4.81 -12.76 9.02
CA ARG A 113 4.99 -12.87 7.57
C ARG A 113 6.47 -12.77 7.16
N ASP A 114 6.85 -13.49 6.14
CA ASP A 114 8.07 -13.19 5.39
C ASP A 114 7.84 -11.94 4.53
N LEU A 115 8.24 -10.78 5.07
CA LEU A 115 8.09 -9.49 4.40
C LEU A 115 8.95 -9.38 3.13
N VAL A 116 10.10 -10.07 3.10
CA VAL A 116 10.97 -10.09 1.91
C VAL A 116 10.24 -10.78 0.76
N GLU A 117 9.67 -11.96 1.02
CA GLU A 117 8.93 -12.69 -0.01
C GLU A 117 7.65 -11.95 -0.42
N ALA A 118 6.91 -11.36 0.54
CA ALA A 118 5.72 -10.57 0.23
C ALA A 118 6.02 -9.41 -0.75
N VAL A 119 7.08 -8.65 -0.51
CA VAL A 119 7.49 -7.58 -1.42
C VAL A 119 7.87 -8.13 -2.80
N ARG A 120 8.64 -9.22 -2.85
CA ARG A 120 9.06 -9.85 -4.11
C ARG A 120 7.89 -10.41 -4.92
N VAL A 121 6.89 -10.99 -4.26
CA VAL A 121 5.67 -11.48 -4.93
C VAL A 121 4.95 -10.33 -5.63
N ILE A 122 4.74 -9.21 -4.95
CA ILE A 122 4.09 -8.03 -5.53
C ILE A 122 4.90 -7.47 -6.70
N GLN A 123 6.23 -7.40 -6.57
CA GLN A 123 7.11 -6.93 -7.64
C GLN A 123 7.06 -7.84 -8.88
N ARG A 124 6.99 -9.18 -8.69
CA ARG A 124 6.86 -10.13 -9.81
C ARG A 124 5.55 -9.96 -10.60
N HIS A 125 4.50 -9.38 -9.98
CA HIS A 125 3.26 -9.02 -10.65
C HIS A 125 3.31 -7.64 -11.34
N GLY A 126 4.50 -7.03 -11.46
CA GLY A 126 4.71 -5.79 -12.22
C GLY A 126 4.45 -4.50 -11.43
N MET A 127 4.22 -4.58 -10.13
CA MET A 127 4.01 -3.41 -9.29
C MET A 127 5.28 -3.05 -8.52
N GLN A 128 5.75 -1.82 -8.67
CA GLN A 128 6.84 -1.28 -7.84
C GLN A 128 6.33 -1.05 -6.41
N VAL A 129 7.06 -1.57 -5.43
CA VAL A 129 6.74 -1.33 -4.02
C VAL A 129 7.45 -0.07 -3.53
N MET A 130 6.67 0.82 -2.93
CA MET A 130 7.14 1.91 -2.09
C MET A 130 6.94 1.48 -0.63
N GLY A 131 7.96 1.62 0.21
CA GLY A 131 7.90 1.17 1.61
C GLY A 131 7.77 2.33 2.59
N GLY A 132 6.80 2.23 3.51
CA GLY A 132 6.70 3.08 4.69
C GLY A 132 7.39 2.41 5.87
N PHE A 133 8.30 3.13 6.51
CA PHE A 133 9.08 2.67 7.67
C PHE A 133 8.95 3.66 8.83
N ILE A 134 9.05 3.15 10.04
CA ILE A 134 9.02 3.93 11.27
C ILE A 134 10.24 3.57 12.12
N VAL A 135 10.83 4.55 12.77
CA VAL A 135 11.86 4.41 13.80
C VAL A 135 11.40 5.09 15.08
N GLY A 136 11.90 4.66 16.22
CA GLY A 136 11.58 5.20 17.54
C GLY A 136 10.57 4.39 18.32
N PHE A 137 10.43 3.10 18.03
CA PHE A 137 9.75 2.14 18.91
C PHE A 137 10.58 1.92 20.18
N ASP A 138 9.92 1.55 21.29
CA ASP A 138 10.62 1.29 22.56
C ASP A 138 11.64 0.15 22.44
N SER A 139 11.37 -0.81 21.55
CA SER A 139 12.24 -1.96 21.26
C SER A 139 13.36 -1.65 20.25
N ASP A 140 13.40 -0.47 19.65
CA ASP A 140 14.44 -0.11 18.69
C ASP A 140 15.82 0.04 19.36
N THR A 141 16.83 -0.38 18.64
CA THR A 141 18.25 -0.25 19.01
C THR A 141 19.02 0.40 17.86
N GLU A 142 20.30 0.70 18.07
CA GLU A 142 21.14 1.22 16.99
C GLU A 142 21.17 0.30 15.76
N SER A 143 21.07 -1.02 15.96
CA SER A 143 21.04 -1.99 14.86
C SER A 143 19.75 -1.94 14.03
N THR A 144 18.66 -1.35 14.54
CA THR A 144 17.38 -1.21 13.81
C THR A 144 17.55 -0.39 12.54
N PHE A 145 18.36 0.67 12.58
CA PHE A 145 18.63 1.50 11.39
C PHE A 145 19.31 0.70 10.27
N GLU A 146 20.35 -0.07 10.65
CA GLU A 146 21.04 -0.93 9.70
C GLU A 146 20.14 -2.05 9.17
N ALA A 147 19.28 -2.63 10.01
CA ALA A 147 18.34 -3.66 9.62
C ALA A 147 17.33 -3.13 8.59
N GLN A 148 16.82 -1.91 8.78
CA GLN A 148 15.94 -1.26 7.81
C GLN A 148 16.65 -1.00 6.48
N VAL A 149 17.87 -0.47 6.49
CA VAL A 149 18.65 -0.23 5.27
C VAL A 149 18.92 -1.55 4.53
N ARG A 150 19.35 -2.60 5.25
CA ARG A 150 19.58 -3.93 4.65
C ARG A 150 18.31 -4.50 4.04
N PHE A 151 17.17 -4.40 4.74
CA PHE A 151 15.88 -4.87 4.21
C PHE A 151 15.52 -4.13 2.91
N ILE A 152 15.56 -2.79 2.90
CA ILE A 152 15.25 -1.96 1.73
C ILE A 152 16.10 -2.38 0.52
N GLN A 153 17.41 -2.56 0.72
CA GLN A 153 18.34 -2.99 -0.32
C GLN A 153 18.07 -4.42 -0.79
N GLN A 154 17.83 -5.34 0.13
CA GLN A 154 17.60 -6.77 -0.15
C GLN A 154 16.35 -7.00 -1.01
N VAL A 155 15.30 -6.23 -0.80
CA VAL A 155 14.04 -6.35 -1.55
C VAL A 155 13.94 -5.40 -2.74
N GLY A 156 14.94 -4.53 -2.95
CA GLY A 156 14.95 -3.60 -4.08
C GLY A 156 13.87 -2.51 -4.01
N ILE A 157 13.52 -2.04 -2.81
CA ILE A 157 12.63 -0.88 -2.65
C ILE A 157 13.37 0.39 -3.06
N VAL A 158 12.92 1.01 -4.15
CA VAL A 158 13.55 2.24 -4.71
C VAL A 158 13.12 3.48 -3.96
N THR A 159 11.90 3.50 -3.45
CA THR A 159 11.36 4.63 -2.68
C THR A 159 10.96 4.15 -1.29
N ALA A 160 11.65 4.64 -0.28
CA ALA A 160 11.33 4.39 1.13
C ALA A 160 11.00 5.72 1.82
N MET A 161 9.90 5.75 2.56
CA MET A 161 9.54 6.85 3.45
C MET A 161 9.81 6.41 4.88
N VAL A 162 10.70 7.11 5.58
CA VAL A 162 11.05 6.79 6.97
C VAL A 162 10.56 7.94 7.86
N GLY A 163 9.68 7.61 8.80
CA GLY A 163 9.17 8.54 9.79
C GLY A 163 9.65 8.21 11.21
N VAL A 164 9.76 9.24 12.05
CA VAL A 164 9.96 9.05 13.48
C VAL A 164 8.59 8.84 14.14
N LEU A 165 8.48 7.84 15.02
CA LEU A 165 7.25 7.57 15.76
C LEU A 165 6.84 8.79 16.58
N ASN A 166 5.63 9.29 16.34
CA ASN A 166 5.08 10.45 17.02
C ASN A 166 3.87 10.07 17.87
N ALA A 167 3.84 10.58 19.10
CA ALA A 167 2.69 10.46 19.99
C ALA A 167 1.57 11.42 19.55
N LEU A 168 0.72 10.96 18.64
CA LEU A 168 -0.44 11.73 18.22
C LEU A 168 -1.44 11.89 19.36
N PRO A 169 -2.11 13.05 19.51
CA PRO A 169 -3.09 13.28 20.56
C PRO A 169 -4.16 12.18 20.62
N GLN A 170 -4.54 11.78 21.84
CA GLN A 170 -5.53 10.73 22.13
C GLN A 170 -5.14 9.30 21.70
N THR A 171 -3.90 9.06 21.28
CA THR A 171 -3.39 7.68 21.09
C THR A 171 -2.94 7.07 22.42
N LYS A 172 -2.80 5.74 22.44
CA LYS A 172 -2.23 5.04 23.62
C LYS A 172 -0.83 5.54 23.93
N LEU A 173 -0.02 5.80 22.90
CA LEU A 173 1.32 6.34 23.05
C LEU A 173 1.31 7.72 23.70
N TRP A 174 0.40 8.61 23.26
CA TRP A 174 0.19 9.93 23.88
C TRP A 174 -0.13 9.86 25.37
N HIS A 175 -1.02 8.95 25.78
CA HIS A 175 -1.40 8.80 27.17
C HIS A 175 -0.31 8.12 28.04
N ARG A 176 0.61 7.42 27.40
CA ARG A 176 1.76 6.79 28.07
C ARG A 176 2.91 7.77 28.33
N MET A 177 3.13 8.74 27.42
CA MET A 177 4.14 9.79 27.55
C MET A 177 3.70 10.96 28.44
#